data_749bb643c4a6feffe1dd125e4f2b73b9
#
_entry.id   749bb643c4a6feffe1dd125e4f2b73b9
#
_cell.length_a   1.000
_cell.length_b   1.000
_cell.length_c   1.000
_cell.angle_alpha   90.00
_cell.angle_beta   90.00
_cell.angle_gamma   90.00
#
_symmetry.space_group_name_H-M   'P 1'
#
loop_
_entity.id
_entity.type
_entity.pdbx_description
1 polymer ?
#
loop_
_entity_poly.entity_id
_entity_poly.type
_entity_poly.pdbx_seq_one_letter_code
_entity_poly.pdbx_strand_id
1 'polypeptide(L)'
;MVLSLLVVEKNKMTNCEEISLDSRPPSYEEIKDKNGITQIILRNLRGDTVRISLYGGQVLSWKNEQGDELLFMSSKATFKPPNAVRGGIPICFPQFGSRGLLEQHGFARNRMWVIDDQPPSPRTNKSKGYATVNLLLKPSDEDLKVWPNKFEIRVRVTLSEDGNLVLRSRVKNANGKPLSFNIAFRTYFAISDISEVRVEGLETLDYLDCLQDRQRFTEQGDALTFESEVDRIYLSSSDVVALFDHGSKRTFQIRKQGLPDVAVWNPWEKKAKALTDLGDDEYKKMLCVDGSAIEKPITLKPGEEWNGQLEFTVLSSC
;
A
#
# COMPACT_ATOMS: atom_id res chain seq x y z
N MET A 1 70.72 30.44 36.83
CA MET A 1 71.31 29.53 35.83
C MET A 1 70.87 28.10 36.21
N VAL A 2 69.83 27.59 35.64
CA VAL A 2 69.48 26.17 35.44
C VAL A 2 68.21 26.11 34.58
N LEU A 3 68.30 25.54 33.39
CA LEU A 3 67.23 25.28 32.47
C LEU A 3 66.31 24.20 33.02
N SER A 4 64.97 24.42 32.98
CA SER A 4 63.97 23.36 33.15
C SER A 4 63.39 23.01 31.79
N LEU A 5 63.59 21.73 31.40
CA LEU A 5 62.97 21.09 30.28
C LEU A 5 61.44 20.94 30.53
N LEU A 6 60.64 21.47 29.63
CA LEU A 6 59.22 21.14 29.51
C LEU A 6 59.09 19.92 28.60
N VAL A 7 58.61 18.79 29.19
CA VAL A 7 58.17 17.59 28.45
C VAL A 7 56.71 17.85 28.03
N VAL A 8 56.50 17.90 26.71
CA VAL A 8 55.13 17.96 26.12
C VAL A 8 54.66 16.55 25.94
N GLU A 9 53.73 16.09 26.77
CA GLU A 9 52.97 14.88 26.55
C GLU A 9 51.98 15.11 25.39
N LYS A 10 52.19 14.37 24.33
CA LYS A 10 51.19 14.22 23.23
C LYS A 10 50.05 13.36 23.68
N ASN A 11 48.92 13.98 23.99
CA ASN A 11 47.63 13.29 24.10
C ASN A 11 47.31 12.63 22.74
N LYS A 12 47.28 11.31 22.75
CA LYS A 12 46.65 10.52 21.68
C LYS A 12 45.14 10.76 21.74
N MET A 13 44.63 11.58 20.82
CA MET A 13 43.22 11.55 20.52
C MET A 13 42.90 10.17 19.89
N THR A 14 42.17 9.36 20.61
CA THR A 14 41.46 8.18 20.07
C THR A 14 40.47 8.66 19.06
N ASN A 15 40.74 8.40 17.78
CA ASN A 15 39.76 8.48 16.73
C ASN A 15 38.60 7.52 17.09
N CYS A 16 37.46 8.07 17.50
CA CYS A 16 36.21 7.39 17.31
C CYS A 16 36.02 7.27 15.79
N GLU A 17 36.25 6.10 15.25
CA GLU A 17 35.77 5.74 13.92
C GLU A 17 34.25 5.89 13.98
N GLU A 18 33.74 6.98 13.39
CA GLU A 18 32.35 7.04 12.96
C GLU A 18 32.12 5.82 12.07
N ILE A 19 31.33 4.87 12.57
CA ILE A 19 30.78 3.80 11.75
C ILE A 19 29.91 4.52 10.71
N SER A 20 30.47 4.76 9.54
CA SER A 20 29.70 5.22 8.39
C SER A 20 28.67 4.11 8.12
N LEU A 21 27.42 4.38 8.48
CA LEU A 21 26.29 3.67 7.91
C LEU A 21 26.50 3.72 6.40
N ASP A 22 26.74 2.55 5.81
CA ASP A 22 27.00 2.38 4.38
C ASP A 22 25.74 2.86 3.61
N SER A 23 25.68 4.18 3.36
CA SER A 23 24.56 4.83 2.68
C SER A 23 24.62 4.46 1.20
N ARG A 24 24.07 3.28 0.88
CA ARG A 24 23.92 2.86 -0.51
C ARG A 24 23.03 3.85 -1.25
N PRO A 25 23.40 4.25 -2.47
CA PRO A 25 22.56 5.19 -3.22
C PRO A 25 21.16 4.58 -3.47
N PRO A 26 20.12 5.44 -3.60
CA PRO A 26 18.79 4.97 -3.97
C PRO A 26 18.89 4.09 -5.21
N SER A 27 18.24 2.94 -5.21
CA SER A 27 18.33 1.98 -6.30
C SER A 27 16.97 1.53 -6.80
N TYR A 28 16.96 1.14 -8.07
CA TYR A 28 15.88 0.48 -8.77
C TYR A 28 16.45 -0.80 -9.39
N GLU A 29 15.84 -1.93 -9.08
CA GLU A 29 16.30 -3.23 -9.56
C GLU A 29 15.12 -4.03 -10.09
N GLU A 30 15.28 -4.70 -11.23
CA GLU A 30 14.32 -5.65 -11.78
C GLU A 30 14.83 -7.08 -11.53
N ILE A 31 13.99 -7.88 -10.90
CA ILE A 31 14.26 -9.29 -10.63
C ILE A 31 13.11 -10.15 -11.18
N LYS A 32 13.33 -11.46 -11.26
CA LYS A 32 12.24 -12.41 -11.56
C LYS A 32 11.98 -13.30 -10.35
N ASP A 33 10.70 -13.53 -10.07
CA ASP A 33 10.30 -14.50 -9.07
C ASP A 33 10.47 -15.95 -9.61
N LYS A 34 10.14 -16.93 -8.77
CA LYS A 34 10.20 -18.36 -9.12
C LYS A 34 9.28 -18.78 -10.28
N ASN A 35 8.30 -17.95 -10.61
CA ASN A 35 7.36 -18.16 -11.72
C ASN A 35 7.76 -17.35 -12.97
N GLY A 36 8.91 -16.67 -12.96
CA GLY A 36 9.38 -15.83 -14.06
C GLY A 36 8.69 -14.46 -14.13
N ILE A 37 7.86 -14.09 -13.17
CA ILE A 37 7.18 -12.79 -13.12
C ILE A 37 8.17 -11.73 -12.67
N THR A 38 8.25 -10.64 -13.44
CA THR A 38 9.13 -9.51 -13.09
C THR A 38 8.62 -8.82 -11.82
N GLN A 39 9.53 -8.60 -10.90
CA GLN A 39 9.34 -7.79 -9.70
C GLN A 39 10.35 -6.65 -9.69
N ILE A 40 9.98 -5.56 -9.06
CA ILE A 40 10.79 -4.36 -8.94
C ILE A 40 11.12 -4.17 -7.47
N ILE A 41 12.38 -3.88 -7.16
CA ILE A 41 12.83 -3.51 -5.82
C ILE A 41 13.28 -2.06 -5.87
N LEU A 42 12.63 -1.23 -5.07
CA LEU A 42 13.04 0.15 -4.81
C LEU A 42 13.75 0.20 -3.46
N ARG A 43 14.83 0.98 -3.39
CA ARG A 43 15.57 1.26 -2.16
C ARG A 43 15.86 2.75 -2.06
N ASN A 44 15.66 3.35 -0.88
CA ASN A 44 16.06 4.72 -0.59
C ASN A 44 17.47 4.79 0.06
N LEU A 45 17.92 5.99 0.42
CA LEU A 45 19.21 6.21 1.08
C LEU A 45 19.29 5.60 2.49
N ARG A 46 18.17 5.53 3.20
CA ARG A 46 18.12 4.99 4.57
C ARG A 46 18.21 3.46 4.60
N GLY A 47 17.97 2.80 3.46
CA GLY A 47 17.92 1.35 3.38
C GLY A 47 16.50 0.76 3.41
N ASP A 48 15.46 1.61 3.55
CA ASP A 48 14.09 1.15 3.36
C ASP A 48 13.91 0.54 1.98
N THR A 49 13.02 -0.44 1.86
CA THR A 49 12.78 -1.14 0.59
C THR A 49 11.31 -1.34 0.29
N VAL A 50 10.97 -1.27 -0.99
CA VAL A 50 9.64 -1.63 -1.50
C VAL A 50 9.80 -2.64 -2.63
N ARG A 51 9.02 -3.73 -2.59
CA ARG A 51 8.98 -4.74 -3.65
C ARG A 51 7.61 -4.73 -4.32
N ILE A 52 7.59 -4.65 -5.64
CA ILE A 52 6.39 -4.55 -6.47
C ILE A 52 6.41 -5.68 -7.49
N SER A 53 5.29 -6.36 -7.69
CA SER A 53 5.09 -7.33 -8.78
C SER A 53 4.42 -6.67 -9.97
N LEU A 54 4.87 -6.99 -11.18
CA LEU A 54 4.14 -6.61 -12.40
C LEU A 54 2.82 -7.39 -12.53
N TYR A 55 2.70 -8.57 -11.91
CA TYR A 55 1.42 -9.23 -11.78
C TYR A 55 0.57 -8.51 -10.72
N GLY A 56 -0.56 -7.97 -11.15
CA GLY A 56 -1.46 -7.14 -10.34
C GLY A 56 -1.00 -5.69 -10.16
N GLY A 57 0.20 -5.28 -10.61
CA GLY A 57 0.78 -3.98 -10.29
C GLY A 57 0.93 -3.79 -8.77
N GLN A 58 1.09 -4.88 -8.05
CA GLN A 58 0.88 -4.97 -6.61
C GLN A 58 2.16 -4.73 -5.83
N VAL A 59 2.11 -3.83 -4.85
CA VAL A 59 3.15 -3.75 -3.81
C VAL A 59 3.05 -5.00 -2.93
N LEU A 60 4.14 -5.77 -2.85
CA LEU A 60 4.19 -7.03 -2.11
C LEU A 60 4.84 -6.89 -0.73
N SER A 61 5.73 -5.92 -0.57
CA SER A 61 6.53 -5.74 0.63
C SER A 61 6.94 -4.28 0.76
N TRP A 62 6.93 -3.77 1.97
CA TRP A 62 7.48 -2.46 2.34
C TRP A 62 8.18 -2.63 3.67
N LYS A 63 9.51 -2.48 3.66
CA LYS A 63 10.36 -2.65 4.84
C LYS A 63 11.00 -1.34 5.22
N ASN A 64 11.08 -1.10 6.53
CA ASN A 64 11.85 0.00 7.08
C ASN A 64 13.36 -0.28 7.02
N GLU A 65 14.17 0.69 7.43
CA GLU A 65 15.65 0.59 7.46
C GLU A 65 16.17 -0.52 8.38
N GLN A 66 15.40 -0.91 9.41
CA GLN A 66 15.71 -2.02 10.30
C GLN A 66 15.39 -3.40 9.67
N GLY A 67 14.67 -3.42 8.53
CA GLY A 67 14.25 -4.63 7.84
C GLY A 67 12.90 -5.18 8.30
N ASP A 68 12.17 -4.46 9.19
CA ASP A 68 10.83 -4.85 9.62
C ASP A 68 9.84 -4.73 8.47
N GLU A 69 9.05 -5.78 8.27
CA GLU A 69 7.98 -5.78 7.26
C GLU A 69 6.77 -5.00 7.78
N LEU A 70 6.34 -4.02 7.00
CA LEU A 70 5.24 -3.11 7.33
C LEU A 70 3.92 -3.52 6.66
N LEU A 71 4.01 -4.37 5.62
CA LEU A 71 2.85 -4.96 4.96
C LEU A 71 2.75 -6.44 5.28
N PHE A 72 1.53 -6.90 5.51
CA PHE A 72 1.27 -8.33 5.70
C PHE A 72 1.20 -9.05 4.35
N MET A 73 1.79 -10.23 4.29
CA MET A 73 1.68 -11.18 3.19
C MET A 73 1.31 -12.55 3.76
N SER A 74 0.24 -13.15 3.27
CA SER A 74 -0.16 -14.48 3.75
C SER A 74 0.89 -15.54 3.42
N SER A 75 1.13 -16.45 4.36
CA SER A 75 1.98 -17.63 4.14
C SER A 75 1.39 -18.59 3.11
N LYS A 76 0.06 -18.55 2.90
CA LYS A 76 -0.67 -19.33 1.90
C LYS A 76 -0.89 -18.56 0.59
N ALA A 77 -0.31 -17.36 0.42
CA ALA A 77 -0.49 -16.56 -0.79
C ALA A 77 0.02 -17.29 -2.04
N THR A 78 -0.80 -17.28 -3.09
CA THR A 78 -0.47 -17.91 -4.38
C THR A 78 0.01 -16.84 -5.35
N PHE A 79 1.30 -16.88 -5.73
CA PHE A 79 1.93 -15.97 -6.69
C PHE A 79 1.83 -16.48 -8.13
N LYS A 80 0.71 -17.08 -8.50
CA LYS A 80 0.54 -17.70 -9.81
C LYS A 80 -0.78 -17.25 -10.44
N PRO A 81 -0.75 -16.63 -11.64
CA PRO A 81 -1.96 -16.33 -12.41
C PRO A 81 -2.85 -17.56 -12.58
N PRO A 82 -4.18 -17.42 -12.61
CA PRO A 82 -4.94 -16.17 -12.54
C PRO A 82 -5.31 -15.71 -11.12
N ASN A 83 -4.77 -16.35 -10.08
CA ASN A 83 -5.15 -16.07 -8.69
C ASN A 83 -4.63 -14.70 -8.22
N ALA A 84 -5.47 -13.96 -7.50
CA ALA A 84 -5.03 -12.76 -6.79
C ALA A 84 -4.09 -13.12 -5.64
N VAL A 85 -3.08 -12.29 -5.38
CA VAL A 85 -2.12 -12.50 -4.30
C VAL A 85 -2.68 -11.91 -3.00
N ARG A 86 -2.79 -12.73 -1.94
CA ARG A 86 -3.29 -12.34 -0.62
C ARG A 86 -2.23 -11.62 0.19
N GLY A 87 -2.39 -10.31 0.41
CA GLY A 87 -1.46 -9.46 1.16
C GLY A 87 -0.95 -8.29 0.35
N GLY A 88 -0.03 -7.50 0.93
CA GLY A 88 0.50 -6.30 0.28
C GLY A 88 -0.56 -5.26 -0.04
N ILE A 89 -0.53 -4.68 -1.25
CA ILE A 89 -1.51 -3.68 -1.69
C ILE A 89 -2.06 -4.06 -3.07
N PRO A 90 -3.01 -5.02 -3.18
CA PRO A 90 -3.72 -5.28 -4.43
C PRO A 90 -4.63 -4.10 -4.81
N ILE A 91 -4.75 -3.87 -6.13
CA ILE A 91 -5.54 -2.79 -6.70
C ILE A 91 -6.91 -3.34 -7.12
N CYS A 92 -7.97 -2.90 -6.45
CA CYS A 92 -9.35 -3.22 -6.79
C CYS A 92 -9.84 -2.24 -7.86
N PHE A 93 -10.03 -2.70 -9.08
CA PHE A 93 -10.50 -1.91 -10.22
C PHE A 93 -11.01 -2.82 -11.34
N PRO A 94 -12.07 -2.49 -12.07
CA PRO A 94 -12.92 -1.30 -11.97
C PRO A 94 -14.11 -1.46 -11.01
N GLN A 95 -14.14 -2.52 -10.21
CA GLN A 95 -15.19 -2.87 -9.26
C GLN A 95 -14.59 -3.11 -7.87
N PHE A 96 -15.35 -2.83 -6.81
CA PHE A 96 -15.02 -3.24 -5.44
C PHE A 96 -16.04 -4.26 -4.92
N GLY A 97 -15.55 -5.30 -4.22
CA GLY A 97 -16.40 -6.39 -3.72
C GLY A 97 -16.99 -7.22 -4.86
N SER A 98 -18.08 -7.91 -4.55
CA SER A 98 -18.79 -8.81 -5.49
C SER A 98 -20.04 -8.19 -6.10
N ARG A 99 -20.25 -6.87 -5.92
CA ARG A 99 -21.40 -6.15 -6.48
C ARG A 99 -21.10 -5.62 -7.87
N GLY A 100 -21.51 -6.34 -8.88
CA GLY A 100 -21.33 -6.05 -10.29
C GLY A 100 -21.22 -7.32 -11.10
N LEU A 101 -20.93 -7.18 -12.40
CA LEU A 101 -20.87 -8.31 -13.33
C LEU A 101 -19.47 -8.93 -13.44
N LEU A 102 -18.47 -8.29 -12.81
CA LEU A 102 -17.07 -8.72 -12.86
C LEU A 102 -16.73 -9.62 -11.67
N GLU A 103 -15.59 -10.28 -11.76
CA GLU A 103 -15.00 -10.99 -10.62
C GLU A 103 -14.84 -10.10 -9.40
N GLN A 104 -14.82 -10.68 -8.21
CA GLN A 104 -14.67 -9.94 -6.96
C GLN A 104 -13.48 -8.99 -7.01
N HIS A 105 -13.70 -7.73 -6.68
CA HIS A 105 -12.72 -6.63 -6.73
C HIS A 105 -12.23 -6.25 -8.14
N GLY A 106 -12.91 -6.68 -9.20
CA GLY A 106 -12.52 -6.45 -10.57
C GLY A 106 -11.28 -7.25 -10.99
N PHE A 107 -10.68 -6.87 -12.10
CA PHE A 107 -9.65 -7.69 -12.73
C PHE A 107 -8.22 -7.10 -12.65
N ALA A 108 -8.05 -5.82 -12.28
CA ALA A 108 -6.73 -5.17 -12.33
C ALA A 108 -5.64 -5.92 -11.54
N ARG A 109 -6.00 -6.49 -10.39
CA ARG A 109 -5.12 -7.29 -9.53
C ARG A 109 -4.73 -8.66 -10.10
N ASN A 110 -5.41 -9.10 -11.17
CA ASN A 110 -5.20 -10.38 -11.84
C ASN A 110 -4.64 -10.21 -13.26
N ARG A 111 -4.08 -9.04 -13.60
CA ARG A 111 -3.50 -8.75 -14.91
C ARG A 111 -2.03 -8.44 -14.81
N MET A 112 -1.32 -8.66 -15.91
CA MET A 112 0.07 -8.22 -16.05
C MET A 112 0.09 -6.74 -16.38
N TRP A 113 0.77 -5.97 -15.54
CA TRP A 113 1.08 -4.57 -15.75
C TRP A 113 2.42 -4.45 -16.47
N VAL A 114 2.65 -3.29 -17.08
CA VAL A 114 3.93 -2.97 -17.69
C VAL A 114 4.56 -1.77 -17.02
N ILE A 115 5.88 -1.68 -17.08
CA ILE A 115 6.60 -0.49 -16.64
C ILE A 115 6.32 0.62 -17.66
N ASP A 116 5.89 1.79 -17.18
CA ASP A 116 5.59 2.96 -18.03
C ASP A 116 6.75 3.95 -17.94
N ASP A 117 7.55 3.99 -19.01
CA ASP A 117 8.66 4.93 -19.14
C ASP A 117 8.27 6.19 -19.94
N GLN A 118 6.97 6.45 -20.14
CA GLN A 118 6.50 7.61 -20.90
C GLN A 118 5.63 8.57 -20.07
N PRO A 119 6.04 9.84 -19.89
CA PRO A 119 7.34 10.38 -20.29
C PRO A 119 8.49 9.80 -19.45
N PRO A 120 9.71 9.75 -20.01
CA PRO A 120 10.87 9.31 -19.26
C PRO A 120 11.00 10.10 -17.96
N SER A 121 11.09 9.42 -16.84
CA SER A 121 11.33 10.06 -15.54
C SER A 121 12.45 9.32 -14.81
N PRO A 122 13.29 10.04 -14.06
CA PRO A 122 14.32 9.40 -13.26
C PRO A 122 13.69 8.38 -12.31
N ARG A 123 14.13 7.12 -12.36
CA ARG A 123 13.69 6.06 -11.46
C ARG A 123 14.26 6.24 -10.04
N THR A 124 15.37 6.95 -9.93
CA THR A 124 16.00 7.30 -8.66
C THR A 124 16.44 8.77 -8.70
N ASN A 125 16.46 9.40 -7.55
CA ASN A 125 17.02 10.73 -7.39
C ASN A 125 18.02 10.72 -6.23
N LYS A 126 19.31 10.71 -6.57
CA LYS A 126 20.39 10.61 -5.57
C LYS A 126 20.43 11.82 -4.64
N SER A 127 20.13 13.02 -5.13
CA SER A 127 20.15 14.26 -4.33
C SER A 127 18.94 14.39 -3.41
N LYS A 128 17.81 13.73 -3.76
CA LYS A 128 16.57 13.69 -2.97
C LYS A 128 16.30 12.35 -2.31
N GLY A 129 17.21 11.39 -2.41
CA GLY A 129 17.19 10.15 -1.68
C GLY A 129 16.05 9.18 -1.98
N TYR A 130 15.23 9.38 -3.03
CA TYR A 130 14.06 8.54 -3.35
C TYR A 130 14.26 7.61 -4.54
N ALA A 131 13.46 6.54 -4.59
CA ALA A 131 13.30 5.66 -5.75
C ALA A 131 11.84 5.54 -6.15
N THR A 132 11.57 5.39 -7.47
CA THR A 132 10.20 5.35 -8.00
C THR A 132 10.08 4.44 -9.22
N VAL A 133 8.87 3.92 -9.44
CA VAL A 133 8.47 3.22 -10.68
C VAL A 133 7.09 3.67 -11.11
N ASN A 134 6.86 3.76 -12.43
CA ASN A 134 5.55 3.95 -13.01
C ASN A 134 5.07 2.63 -13.60
N LEU A 135 3.85 2.25 -13.28
CA LEU A 135 3.19 1.07 -13.80
C LEU A 135 1.97 1.49 -14.63
N LEU A 136 1.68 0.73 -15.69
CA LEU A 136 0.57 0.97 -16.59
C LEU A 136 -0.20 -0.33 -16.83
N LEU A 137 -1.52 -0.24 -16.75
CA LEU A 137 -2.45 -1.25 -17.23
C LEU A 137 -3.38 -0.63 -18.28
N LYS A 138 -3.53 -1.32 -19.42
CA LYS A 138 -4.55 -1.09 -20.43
C LYS A 138 -5.41 -2.36 -20.56
N PRO A 139 -6.67 -2.25 -20.98
CA PRO A 139 -7.50 -3.44 -21.17
C PRO A 139 -6.94 -4.30 -22.31
N SER A 140 -6.96 -5.61 -22.10
CA SER A 140 -6.78 -6.59 -23.17
C SER A 140 -8.08 -6.76 -23.98
N ASP A 141 -8.00 -7.47 -25.11
CA ASP A 141 -9.19 -7.82 -25.89
C ASP A 141 -10.17 -8.68 -25.08
N GLU A 142 -9.65 -9.54 -24.19
CA GLU A 142 -10.47 -10.36 -23.29
C GLU A 142 -11.19 -9.50 -22.23
N ASP A 143 -10.50 -8.49 -21.69
CA ASP A 143 -11.12 -7.56 -20.74
C ASP A 143 -12.24 -6.76 -21.42
N LEU A 144 -12.05 -6.35 -22.68
CA LEU A 144 -13.05 -5.62 -23.45
C LEU A 144 -14.30 -6.46 -23.77
N LYS A 145 -14.21 -7.80 -23.77
CA LYS A 145 -15.38 -8.67 -23.92
C LYS A 145 -16.27 -8.66 -22.69
N VAL A 146 -15.68 -8.62 -21.49
CA VAL A 146 -16.43 -8.65 -20.23
C VAL A 146 -16.77 -7.25 -19.71
N TRP A 147 -15.93 -6.26 -20.03
CA TRP A 147 -16.12 -4.87 -19.65
C TRP A 147 -15.70 -3.93 -20.79
N PRO A 148 -16.60 -3.60 -21.73
CA PRO A 148 -16.28 -2.93 -23.00
C PRO A 148 -15.94 -1.44 -22.82
N ASN A 149 -14.89 -1.17 -22.04
CA ASN A 149 -14.42 0.17 -21.74
C ASN A 149 -12.91 0.26 -21.96
N LYS A 150 -12.48 1.15 -22.85
CA LYS A 150 -11.06 1.47 -23.05
C LYS A 150 -10.61 2.45 -21.97
N PHE A 151 -9.55 2.11 -21.25
CA PHE A 151 -8.97 2.91 -20.19
C PHE A 151 -7.45 2.81 -20.18
N GLU A 152 -6.83 3.73 -19.45
CA GLU A 152 -5.45 3.61 -19.03
C GLU A 152 -5.40 3.88 -17.53
N ILE A 153 -4.93 2.92 -16.75
CA ILE A 153 -4.63 3.15 -15.33
C ILE A 153 -3.12 3.16 -15.14
N ARG A 154 -2.60 4.23 -14.55
CA ARG A 154 -1.21 4.39 -14.17
C ARG A 154 -1.09 4.47 -12.67
N VAL A 155 -0.10 3.78 -12.11
CA VAL A 155 0.24 3.89 -10.70
C VAL A 155 1.73 4.16 -10.60
N ARG A 156 2.08 5.30 -10.00
CA ARG A 156 3.45 5.60 -9.59
C ARG A 156 3.63 5.16 -8.15
N VAL A 157 4.55 4.25 -7.92
CA VAL A 157 4.99 3.85 -6.59
C VAL A 157 6.30 4.54 -6.28
N THR A 158 6.37 5.27 -5.18
CA THR A 158 7.56 5.99 -4.72
C THR A 158 7.88 5.59 -3.29
N LEU A 159 9.14 5.24 -3.06
CA LEU A 159 9.73 5.15 -1.74
C LEU A 159 10.49 6.46 -1.50
N SER A 160 10.01 7.28 -0.56
CA SER A 160 10.58 8.60 -0.27
C SER A 160 11.91 8.50 0.48
N GLU A 161 12.59 9.62 0.62
CA GLU A 161 13.80 9.76 1.45
C GLU A 161 13.54 9.36 2.91
N ASP A 162 12.37 9.74 3.44
CA ASP A 162 11.95 9.47 4.84
C ASP A 162 11.39 8.07 5.05
N GLY A 163 11.42 7.20 4.03
CA GLY A 163 10.86 5.85 4.11
C GLY A 163 9.35 5.76 3.86
N ASN A 164 8.66 6.87 3.57
CA ASN A 164 7.23 6.85 3.27
C ASN A 164 6.96 6.13 1.94
N LEU A 165 5.90 5.35 1.91
CA LEU A 165 5.39 4.71 0.70
C LEU A 165 4.28 5.58 0.09
N VAL A 166 4.48 6.05 -1.14
CA VAL A 166 3.51 6.89 -1.85
C VAL A 166 3.04 6.23 -3.13
N LEU A 167 1.73 6.06 -3.27
CA LEU A 167 1.08 5.58 -4.49
C LEU A 167 0.28 6.73 -5.11
N ARG A 168 0.66 7.17 -6.31
CA ARG A 168 -0.11 8.12 -7.11
C ARG A 168 -0.72 7.41 -8.29
N SER A 169 -2.05 7.46 -8.37
CA SER A 169 -2.82 6.78 -9.40
C SER A 169 -3.49 7.77 -10.34
N ARG A 170 -3.60 7.42 -11.61
CA ARG A 170 -4.32 8.16 -12.63
C ARG A 170 -5.11 7.18 -13.48
N VAL A 171 -6.40 7.41 -13.62
CA VAL A 171 -7.27 6.67 -14.54
C VAL A 171 -7.74 7.62 -15.62
N LYS A 172 -7.48 7.25 -16.89
CA LYS A 172 -7.93 8.00 -18.07
C LYS A 172 -9.02 7.24 -18.79
N ASN A 173 -10.11 7.93 -19.11
CA ASN A 173 -11.11 7.40 -20.04
C ASN A 173 -10.62 7.50 -21.48
N ALA A 174 -10.28 6.38 -22.09
CA ALA A 174 -9.87 6.28 -23.49
C ALA A 174 -11.02 5.87 -24.44
N ASN A 175 -12.28 5.90 -23.93
CA ASN A 175 -13.47 5.65 -24.74
C ASN A 175 -14.00 6.92 -25.39
N GLY A 176 -14.89 6.72 -26.40
CA GLY A 176 -15.79 7.76 -26.91
C GLY A 176 -17.09 7.95 -26.11
N LYS A 177 -17.24 7.28 -24.97
CA LYS A 177 -18.42 7.34 -24.07
C LYS A 177 -17.99 7.50 -22.62
N PRO A 178 -18.88 7.93 -21.70
CA PRO A 178 -18.56 7.99 -20.29
C PRO A 178 -18.11 6.64 -19.72
N LEU A 179 -17.16 6.67 -18.79
CA LEU A 179 -16.60 5.54 -18.06
C LEU A 179 -16.88 5.69 -16.57
N SER A 180 -17.53 4.70 -15.95
CA SER A 180 -17.74 4.67 -14.50
C SER A 180 -17.00 3.49 -13.88
N PHE A 181 -16.34 3.71 -12.74
CA PHE A 181 -15.59 2.68 -12.03
C PHE A 181 -15.53 2.96 -10.52
N ASN A 182 -15.25 1.90 -9.76
CA ASN A 182 -14.75 2.00 -8.39
C ASN A 182 -13.25 1.70 -8.37
N ILE A 183 -12.56 2.25 -7.38
CA ILE A 183 -11.15 1.96 -7.13
C ILE A 183 -10.87 1.88 -5.63
N ALA A 184 -10.05 0.90 -5.22
CA ALA A 184 -9.52 0.80 -3.87
C ALA A 184 -8.12 0.21 -3.89
N PHE A 185 -7.28 0.67 -2.97
CA PHE A 185 -5.96 0.13 -2.70
C PHE A 185 -6.06 -0.66 -1.40
N ARG A 186 -6.29 -1.98 -1.52
CA ARG A 186 -6.52 -2.84 -0.37
C ARG A 186 -5.22 -3.09 0.37
N THR A 187 -4.97 -2.29 1.40
CA THR A 187 -3.69 -2.27 2.10
C THR A 187 -3.71 -3.19 3.31
N TYR A 188 -2.99 -4.30 3.22
CA TYR A 188 -2.79 -5.26 4.32
C TYR A 188 -1.63 -4.78 5.18
N PHE A 189 -1.90 -4.13 6.30
CA PHE A 189 -0.86 -3.78 7.27
C PHE A 189 -0.45 -4.99 8.10
N ALA A 190 0.87 -5.17 8.31
CA ALA A 190 1.39 -6.10 9.29
C ALA A 190 1.26 -5.46 10.67
N ILE A 191 0.60 -6.14 11.59
CA ILE A 191 0.34 -5.67 12.95
C ILE A 191 0.86 -6.66 14.00
N SER A 192 1.06 -6.18 15.22
CA SER A 192 1.51 -7.01 16.34
C SER A 192 0.47 -8.08 16.71
N ASP A 193 -0.75 -7.62 16.99
CA ASP A 193 -1.93 -8.45 17.21
C ASP A 193 -3.19 -7.60 16.97
N ILE A 194 -4.26 -8.19 16.45
CA ILE A 194 -5.52 -7.49 16.17
C ILE A 194 -6.19 -6.93 17.43
N SER A 195 -5.94 -7.54 18.60
CA SER A 195 -6.43 -7.06 19.90
C SER A 195 -5.67 -5.85 20.43
N GLU A 196 -4.48 -5.57 19.87
CA GLU A 196 -3.59 -4.48 20.30
C GLU A 196 -3.62 -3.29 19.34
N VAL A 197 -4.61 -3.25 18.43
CA VAL A 197 -4.71 -2.17 17.44
C VAL A 197 -6.03 -1.43 17.53
N ARG A 198 -6.00 -0.16 17.13
CA ARG A 198 -7.19 0.64 16.90
C ARG A 198 -7.01 1.54 15.69
N VAL A 199 -8.12 1.90 15.06
CA VAL A 199 -8.15 2.86 13.95
C VAL A 199 -8.90 4.11 14.41
N GLU A 200 -8.27 5.27 14.23
CA GLU A 200 -8.80 6.60 14.54
C GLU A 200 -8.98 7.44 13.26
N GLY A 201 -9.85 8.44 13.32
CA GLY A 201 -10.22 9.29 12.19
C GLY A 201 -11.45 8.78 11.44
N LEU A 202 -12.20 7.84 12.06
CA LEU A 202 -13.45 7.27 11.53
C LEU A 202 -14.65 7.57 12.43
N GLU A 203 -14.46 8.28 13.54
CA GLU A 203 -15.45 8.64 14.55
C GLU A 203 -16.58 9.44 13.92
N THR A 204 -17.82 9.17 14.32
CA THR A 204 -19.05 9.82 13.85
C THR A 204 -19.35 9.69 12.34
N LEU A 205 -18.52 8.97 11.60
CA LEU A 205 -18.76 8.72 10.18
C LEU A 205 -19.85 7.67 9.96
N ASP A 206 -20.61 7.85 8.90
CA ASP A 206 -21.46 6.79 8.41
C ASP A 206 -20.62 5.72 7.71
N TYR A 207 -21.01 4.46 7.89
CA TYR A 207 -20.41 3.34 7.20
C TYR A 207 -21.45 2.35 6.66
N LEU A 208 -21.08 1.61 5.65
CA LEU A 208 -21.82 0.48 5.12
C LEU A 208 -21.23 -0.81 5.72
N ASP A 209 -22.05 -1.56 6.45
CA ASP A 209 -21.64 -2.85 7.01
C ASP A 209 -21.84 -3.96 5.96
N CYS A 210 -20.74 -4.46 5.40
CA CYS A 210 -20.76 -5.50 4.37
C CYS A 210 -21.22 -6.87 4.92
N LEU A 211 -21.12 -7.08 6.23
CA LEU A 211 -21.63 -8.29 6.90
C LEU A 211 -23.16 -8.26 7.07
N GLN A 212 -23.76 -7.06 6.99
CA GLN A 212 -25.19 -6.80 7.09
C GLN A 212 -25.75 -6.24 5.77
N ASP A 213 -25.35 -6.82 4.65
CA ASP A 213 -25.83 -6.47 3.31
C ASP A 213 -25.72 -4.97 2.95
N ARG A 214 -24.63 -4.32 3.45
CA ARG A 214 -24.36 -2.89 3.31
C ARG A 214 -25.44 -1.99 3.93
N GLN A 215 -26.08 -2.41 4.99
CA GLN A 215 -26.87 -1.50 5.80
C GLN A 215 -25.99 -0.36 6.32
N ARG A 216 -26.57 0.84 6.37
CA ARG A 216 -25.88 2.05 6.78
C ARG A 216 -26.01 2.25 8.28
N PHE A 217 -24.89 2.48 8.94
CA PHE A 217 -24.77 2.79 10.36
C PHE A 217 -23.87 4.01 10.53
N THR A 218 -23.86 4.58 11.74
CA THR A 218 -22.93 5.64 12.13
C THR A 218 -22.00 5.10 13.22
N GLU A 219 -20.70 5.34 13.09
CA GLU A 219 -19.72 4.93 14.10
C GLU A 219 -19.94 5.68 15.40
N GLN A 220 -20.05 4.94 16.50
CA GLN A 220 -20.36 5.49 17.84
C GLN A 220 -19.12 5.53 18.76
N GLY A 221 -18.07 4.78 18.40
CA GLY A 221 -16.83 4.73 19.16
C GLY A 221 -15.89 5.89 18.84
N ASP A 222 -15.07 6.28 19.81
CA ASP A 222 -13.99 7.25 19.62
C ASP A 222 -12.83 6.65 18.77
N ALA A 223 -12.78 5.33 18.67
CA ALA A 223 -11.87 4.59 17.80
C ALA A 223 -12.48 3.23 17.46
N LEU A 224 -12.15 2.70 16.27
CA LEU A 224 -12.53 1.35 15.90
C LEU A 224 -11.55 0.34 16.48
N THR A 225 -12.05 -0.57 17.32
CA THR A 225 -11.35 -1.73 17.88
C THR A 225 -11.97 -3.03 17.38
N PHE A 226 -11.32 -4.17 17.61
CA PHE A 226 -11.65 -5.43 16.94
C PHE A 226 -11.90 -6.54 17.97
N GLU A 227 -13.14 -7.06 18.00
CA GLU A 227 -13.56 -8.20 18.83
C GLU A 227 -14.26 -9.27 18.01
N SER A 228 -14.47 -9.02 16.70
CA SER A 228 -15.14 -9.91 15.75
C SER A 228 -14.74 -9.57 14.31
N GLU A 229 -15.29 -10.29 13.32
CA GLU A 229 -15.15 -9.96 11.90
C GLU A 229 -15.64 -8.54 11.63
N VAL A 230 -14.84 -7.76 10.91
CA VAL A 230 -15.17 -6.39 10.45
C VAL A 230 -15.00 -6.33 8.95
N ASP A 231 -16.04 -5.87 8.25
CA ASP A 231 -16.03 -5.54 6.81
C ASP A 231 -16.90 -4.31 6.60
N ARG A 232 -16.31 -3.12 6.79
CA ARG A 232 -17.01 -1.84 6.78
C ARG A 232 -16.42 -0.90 5.75
N ILE A 233 -17.27 -0.09 5.11
CA ILE A 233 -16.88 0.99 4.20
C ILE A 233 -17.33 2.30 4.82
N TYR A 234 -16.41 3.06 5.39
CA TYR A 234 -16.63 4.40 5.95
C TYR A 234 -16.70 5.41 4.83
N LEU A 235 -17.74 6.27 4.88
CA LEU A 235 -18.12 7.16 3.81
C LEU A 235 -17.61 8.58 4.05
N SER A 236 -17.07 9.21 3.01
CA SER A 236 -16.63 10.62 3.05
C SER A 236 -15.73 10.93 4.25
N SER A 237 -14.79 10.02 4.53
CA SER A 237 -13.84 10.16 5.63
C SER A 237 -12.85 11.30 5.39
N SER A 238 -12.22 11.78 6.47
CA SER A 238 -11.12 12.75 6.40
C SER A 238 -9.96 12.24 5.52
N ASP A 239 -9.10 13.15 5.10
CA ASP A 239 -7.91 12.82 4.28
C ASP A 239 -6.83 12.06 5.06
N VAL A 240 -6.96 11.95 6.38
CA VAL A 240 -6.01 11.27 7.26
C VAL A 240 -6.74 10.30 8.18
N VAL A 241 -6.26 9.05 8.19
CA VAL A 241 -6.67 7.99 9.11
C VAL A 241 -5.43 7.42 9.76
N ALA A 242 -5.50 7.05 11.02
CA ALA A 242 -4.38 6.50 11.77
C ALA A 242 -4.70 5.08 12.28
N LEU A 243 -3.77 4.15 12.05
CA LEU A 243 -3.77 2.82 12.62
C LEU A 243 -2.70 2.75 13.71
N PHE A 244 -3.12 2.66 14.96
CA PHE A 244 -2.25 2.51 16.13
C PHE A 244 -2.02 1.03 16.40
N ASP A 245 -0.76 0.62 16.46
CA ASP A 245 -0.32 -0.72 16.83
C ASP A 245 0.48 -0.64 18.13
N HIS A 246 -0.23 -0.83 19.26
CA HIS A 246 0.32 -0.66 20.59
C HIS A 246 1.40 -1.70 20.90
N GLY A 247 1.21 -2.96 20.47
CA GLY A 247 2.17 -4.02 20.71
C GLY A 247 3.50 -3.79 20.01
N SER A 248 3.50 -3.17 18.83
CA SER A 248 4.72 -2.77 18.11
C SER A 248 5.16 -1.34 18.37
N LYS A 249 4.45 -0.58 19.22
CA LYS A 249 4.73 0.83 19.53
C LYS A 249 4.89 1.69 18.27
N ARG A 250 4.00 1.54 17.31
CA ARG A 250 4.04 2.29 16.06
C ARG A 250 2.64 2.73 15.62
N THR A 251 2.60 3.77 14.82
CA THR A 251 1.38 4.28 14.21
C THR A 251 1.58 4.39 12.71
N PHE A 252 0.69 3.77 11.94
CA PHE A 252 0.61 4.02 10.51
C PHE A 252 -0.33 5.21 10.28
N GLN A 253 0.20 6.28 9.72
CA GLN A 253 -0.59 7.39 9.22
C GLN A 253 -0.89 7.15 7.74
N ILE A 254 -2.17 7.16 7.39
CA ILE A 254 -2.69 6.93 6.05
C ILE A 254 -3.27 8.25 5.56
N ARG A 255 -2.56 8.92 4.65
CA ARG A 255 -3.02 10.15 4.00
C ARG A 255 -3.54 9.82 2.61
N LYS A 256 -4.74 10.31 2.28
CA LYS A 256 -5.39 10.03 1.00
C LYS A 256 -5.93 11.30 0.34
N GLN A 257 -5.92 11.33 -0.99
CA GLN A 257 -6.52 12.39 -1.80
C GLN A 257 -7.25 11.77 -2.99
N GLY A 258 -8.42 12.31 -3.33
CA GLY A 258 -9.26 11.78 -4.41
C GLY A 258 -9.90 10.42 -4.11
N LEU A 259 -9.76 9.93 -2.89
CA LEU A 259 -10.28 8.65 -2.38
C LEU A 259 -11.17 8.95 -1.16
N PRO A 260 -12.47 9.24 -1.37
CA PRO A 260 -13.35 9.74 -0.30
C PRO A 260 -13.67 8.71 0.79
N ASP A 261 -13.57 7.42 0.48
CA ASP A 261 -14.00 6.36 1.38
C ASP A 261 -12.80 5.64 1.99
N VAL A 262 -13.03 4.95 3.12
CA VAL A 262 -12.08 4.01 3.74
C VAL A 262 -12.78 2.69 3.97
N ALA A 263 -12.23 1.60 3.42
CA ALA A 263 -12.70 0.26 3.77
C ALA A 263 -11.80 -0.35 4.84
N VAL A 264 -12.41 -0.89 5.89
CA VAL A 264 -11.71 -1.59 6.98
C VAL A 264 -12.16 -3.03 7.00
N TRP A 265 -11.19 -3.96 6.96
CA TRP A 265 -11.47 -5.39 6.93
C TRP A 265 -10.51 -6.20 7.78
N ASN A 266 -11.09 -7.05 8.62
CA ASN A 266 -10.43 -8.18 9.24
C ASN A 266 -11.37 -9.40 9.20
N PRO A 267 -10.93 -10.55 8.68
CA PRO A 267 -11.79 -11.73 8.49
C PRO A 267 -12.19 -12.44 9.78
N TRP A 268 -11.47 -12.18 10.86
CA TRP A 268 -11.59 -12.91 12.11
C TRP A 268 -11.40 -14.44 11.94
N GLU A 269 -11.58 -15.21 12.99
CA GLU A 269 -11.26 -16.64 13.02
C GLU A 269 -12.06 -17.49 12.00
N LYS A 270 -13.38 -17.35 12.03
CA LYS A 270 -14.28 -18.18 11.19
C LYS A 270 -14.04 -17.97 9.69
N LYS A 271 -13.93 -16.72 9.28
CA LYS A 271 -13.71 -16.36 7.88
C LYS A 271 -12.30 -16.70 7.44
N ALA A 272 -11.28 -16.48 8.31
CA ALA A 272 -9.89 -16.83 8.00
C ALA A 272 -9.76 -18.32 7.68
N LYS A 273 -10.33 -19.20 8.48
CA LYS A 273 -10.36 -20.67 8.23
C LYS A 273 -11.06 -21.07 6.93
N ALA A 274 -11.99 -20.26 6.44
CA ALA A 274 -12.69 -20.51 5.18
C ALA A 274 -11.92 -20.01 3.94
N LEU A 275 -10.89 -19.19 4.11
CA LEU A 275 -10.06 -18.66 3.03
C LEU A 275 -8.88 -19.58 2.76
N THR A 276 -8.82 -20.17 1.57
CA THR A 276 -7.76 -21.12 1.20
C THR A 276 -6.38 -20.49 1.04
N ASP A 277 -6.34 -19.18 0.82
CA ASP A 277 -5.15 -18.36 0.57
C ASP A 277 -4.71 -17.51 1.78
N LEU A 278 -5.32 -17.77 2.96
CA LEU A 278 -4.97 -17.12 4.24
C LEU A 278 -4.73 -18.20 5.30
N GLY A 279 -3.69 -18.02 6.13
CA GLY A 279 -3.44 -18.90 7.28
C GLY A 279 -4.54 -18.73 8.35
N ASP A 280 -4.89 -19.79 9.03
CA ASP A 280 -6.06 -19.86 9.93
C ASP A 280 -5.99 -18.82 11.07
N ASP A 281 -4.78 -18.57 11.61
CA ASP A 281 -4.52 -17.60 12.67
C ASP A 281 -3.93 -16.26 12.18
N GLU A 282 -3.72 -16.12 10.87
CA GLU A 282 -3.09 -14.92 10.29
C GLU A 282 -3.94 -13.66 10.41
N TYR A 283 -5.27 -13.80 10.62
CA TYR A 283 -6.14 -12.66 10.91
C TYR A 283 -5.68 -11.84 12.13
N LYS A 284 -4.96 -12.48 13.07
CA LYS A 284 -4.40 -11.79 14.25
C LYS A 284 -3.25 -10.84 13.90
N LYS A 285 -2.61 -11.06 12.76
CA LYS A 285 -1.37 -10.37 12.33
C LYS A 285 -1.57 -9.40 11.19
N MET A 286 -2.82 -9.16 10.77
CA MET A 286 -3.13 -8.26 9.66
C MET A 286 -4.37 -7.41 9.92
N LEU A 287 -4.38 -6.23 9.34
CA LEU A 287 -5.57 -5.40 9.22
C LEU A 287 -5.55 -4.70 7.87
N CYS A 288 -6.67 -4.74 7.14
CA CYS A 288 -6.83 -3.91 5.95
C CYS A 288 -7.44 -2.56 6.32
N VAL A 289 -6.77 -1.48 5.87
CA VAL A 289 -7.32 -0.12 5.89
C VAL A 289 -7.06 0.48 4.51
N ASP A 290 -8.12 0.57 3.71
CA ASP A 290 -8.04 0.82 2.28
C ASP A 290 -8.49 2.24 1.95
N GLY A 291 -7.62 3.05 1.33
CA GLY A 291 -8.08 4.27 0.67
C GLY A 291 -8.86 3.92 -0.60
N SER A 292 -10.06 4.48 -0.75
CA SER A 292 -10.99 4.00 -1.77
C SER A 292 -12.00 5.05 -2.27
N ALA A 293 -12.60 4.78 -3.43
CA ALA A 293 -13.79 5.42 -3.96
C ALA A 293 -14.79 4.32 -4.34
N ILE A 294 -15.70 4.00 -3.42
CA ILE A 294 -16.57 2.82 -3.49
C ILE A 294 -18.04 3.18 -3.48
N GLU A 295 -18.51 4.04 -2.55
CA GLU A 295 -19.94 4.36 -2.44
C GLU A 295 -20.44 5.00 -3.72
N LYS A 296 -19.74 6.02 -4.19
CA LYS A 296 -20.05 6.72 -5.43
C LYS A 296 -19.01 6.40 -6.48
N PRO A 297 -19.39 5.65 -7.54
CA PRO A 297 -18.48 5.40 -8.65
C PRO A 297 -17.96 6.71 -9.27
N ILE A 298 -16.68 6.74 -9.60
CA ILE A 298 -16.07 7.83 -10.34
C ILE A 298 -16.54 7.72 -11.79
N THR A 299 -17.06 8.82 -12.34
CA THR A 299 -17.52 8.87 -13.74
C THR A 299 -16.70 9.90 -14.51
N LEU A 300 -16.07 9.46 -15.59
CA LEU A 300 -15.24 10.28 -16.47
C LEU A 300 -15.88 10.42 -17.84
N LYS A 301 -15.95 11.64 -18.38
CA LYS A 301 -16.28 11.87 -19.78
C LYS A 301 -15.14 11.37 -20.69
N PRO A 302 -15.40 11.23 -22.02
CA PRO A 302 -14.34 10.90 -22.97
C PRO A 302 -13.12 11.81 -22.83
N GLY A 303 -11.93 11.21 -22.68
CA GLY A 303 -10.67 11.91 -22.52
C GLY A 303 -10.39 12.48 -21.12
N GLU A 304 -11.37 12.51 -20.21
CA GLU A 304 -11.16 12.96 -18.82
C GLU A 304 -10.27 11.98 -18.05
N GLU A 305 -9.64 12.52 -17.00
CA GLU A 305 -8.76 11.79 -16.10
C GLU A 305 -9.17 12.02 -14.64
N TRP A 306 -9.06 10.97 -13.83
CA TRP A 306 -9.13 11.01 -12.38
C TRP A 306 -7.74 10.80 -11.80
N ASN A 307 -7.45 11.46 -10.69
CA ASN A 307 -6.22 11.31 -9.95
C ASN A 307 -6.51 10.98 -8.49
N GLY A 308 -5.76 10.03 -7.93
CA GLY A 308 -5.78 9.68 -6.53
C GLY A 308 -4.38 9.51 -5.97
N GLN A 309 -4.23 9.74 -4.66
CA GLN A 309 -2.97 9.53 -3.95
C GLN A 309 -3.23 8.86 -2.62
N LEU A 310 -2.35 7.93 -2.28
CA LEU A 310 -2.15 7.38 -0.95
C LEU A 310 -0.71 7.61 -0.52
N GLU A 311 -0.52 8.00 0.72
CA GLU A 311 0.77 8.12 1.36
C GLU A 311 0.71 7.45 2.72
N PHE A 312 1.64 6.55 2.97
CA PHE A 312 1.79 5.83 4.22
C PHE A 312 3.06 6.26 4.91
N THR A 313 2.91 6.72 6.14
CA THR A 313 4.02 7.10 7.03
C THR A 313 3.97 6.24 8.27
N VAL A 314 5.13 5.79 8.76
CA VAL A 314 5.25 5.08 10.04
C VAL A 314 5.84 6.02 11.06
N LEU A 315 5.13 6.21 12.17
CA LEU A 315 5.56 7.00 13.30
C LEU A 315 5.82 6.06 14.48
N SER A 316 6.96 6.23 15.15
CA SER A 316 7.23 5.54 16.39
C SER A 316 6.36 6.15 17.49
N SER A 317 5.60 5.32 18.21
CA SER A 317 4.88 5.74 19.41
C SER A 317 5.82 5.63 20.61
N CYS A 318 5.94 6.69 21.40
CA CYS A 318 6.73 6.71 22.64
C CYS A 318 6.11 5.83 23.71
#